data_b29616e3b11b81a43cd22a514fda2dd1
#
_entry.id   b29616e3b11b81a43cd22a514fda2dd1
#
_cell.length_a   1.000
_cell.length_b   1.000
_cell.length_c   1.000
_cell.angle_alpha   90.00
_cell.angle_beta   90.00
_cell.angle_gamma   90.00
#
_symmetry.space_group_name_H-M   'P 1'
#
loop_
_entity.id
_entity.type
_entity.pdbx_description
1 polymer ?
#
loop_
_entity_poly.entity_id
_entity_poly.type
_entity_poly.pdbx_seq_one_letter_code
_entity_poly.pdbx_strand_id
1 'polypeptide(L)'
;QVWEAATFAAFKELGNLIAVVDINGLQIDGHVEEVCASGALKDKFAAFGWETYEVNGHDIDALIELFSALKASETSKPKLVIAHTVKGKGVSFMEDQAGWHGKAPNDEETKIALAELAAQCASVNGVK
;
A
#
# COMPACT_ATOMS: atom_id res chain seq x y z
N GLN A 1 0.01 -19.32 -4.35
CA GLN A 1 0.08 -19.67 -2.90
C GLN A 1 -0.55 -18.62 -1.97
N VAL A 2 -0.83 -17.40 -2.45
CA VAL A 2 -1.45 -16.36 -1.59
C VAL A 2 -2.83 -16.80 -1.10
N TRP A 3 -3.64 -17.38 -1.97
CA TRP A 3 -5.01 -17.81 -1.64
C TRP A 3 -5.04 -19.01 -0.70
N GLU A 4 -4.11 -19.94 -0.88
CA GLU A 4 -3.92 -21.07 0.03
C GLU A 4 -3.46 -20.59 1.40
N ALA A 5 -2.54 -19.62 1.45
CA ALA A 5 -2.10 -19.00 2.70
C ALA A 5 -3.25 -18.26 3.39
N ALA A 6 -4.09 -17.53 2.64
CA ALA A 6 -5.25 -16.84 3.18
C ALA A 6 -6.25 -17.82 3.81
N THR A 7 -6.56 -18.92 3.12
CA THR A 7 -7.42 -19.98 3.64
C THR A 7 -6.84 -20.59 4.92
N PHE A 8 -5.54 -20.92 4.91
CA PHE A 8 -4.88 -21.56 6.03
C PHE A 8 -4.80 -20.63 7.27
N ALA A 9 -4.51 -19.35 7.07
CA ALA A 9 -4.44 -18.38 8.16
C ALA A 9 -5.78 -18.22 8.88
N ALA A 10 -6.88 -18.17 8.12
CA ALA A 10 -8.23 -18.12 8.69
C ALA A 10 -8.58 -19.42 9.42
N PHE A 11 -8.29 -20.59 8.80
CA PHE A 11 -8.50 -21.89 9.43
C PHE A 11 -7.72 -22.06 10.76
N LYS A 12 -6.52 -21.49 10.85
CA LYS A 12 -5.68 -21.53 12.04
C LYS A 12 -5.99 -20.41 13.04
N GLU A 13 -6.97 -19.57 12.73
CA GLU A 13 -7.38 -18.46 13.60
C GLU A 13 -6.21 -17.56 14.00
N LEU A 14 -5.36 -17.18 13.02
CA LEU A 14 -4.16 -16.38 13.27
C LEU A 14 -4.52 -14.90 13.49
N GLY A 15 -5.21 -14.59 14.57
CA GLY A 15 -5.66 -13.23 14.89
C GLY A 15 -4.54 -12.21 15.08
N ASN A 16 -3.31 -12.64 15.29
CA ASN A 16 -2.13 -11.79 15.36
C ASN A 16 -1.48 -11.51 13.98
N LEU A 17 -1.95 -12.18 12.91
CA LEU A 17 -1.44 -11.96 11.56
C LEU A 17 -2.08 -10.72 10.94
N ILE A 18 -1.26 -9.78 10.50
CA ILE A 18 -1.66 -8.63 9.70
C ILE A 18 -0.93 -8.72 8.37
N ALA A 19 -1.67 -8.88 7.28
CA ALA A 19 -1.16 -8.77 5.92
C ALA A 19 -1.43 -7.37 5.37
N VAL A 20 -0.50 -6.86 4.56
CA VAL A 20 -0.66 -5.56 3.88
C VAL A 20 -0.57 -5.80 2.39
N VAL A 21 -1.52 -5.24 1.65
CA VAL A 21 -1.46 -5.17 0.18
C VAL A 21 -1.29 -3.72 -0.22
N ASP A 22 -0.19 -3.43 -0.88
CA ASP A 22 0.09 -2.14 -1.51
C ASP A 22 -0.61 -2.09 -2.87
N ILE A 23 -1.63 -1.23 -2.99
CA ILE A 23 -2.38 -1.02 -4.24
C ILE A 23 -2.02 0.36 -4.79
N ASN A 24 -1.12 0.37 -5.78
CA ASN A 24 -0.69 1.57 -6.47
C ASN A 24 -1.30 1.74 -7.88
N GLY A 25 -2.21 0.86 -8.26
CA GLY A 25 -2.92 0.92 -9.53
C GLY A 25 -2.12 0.52 -10.76
N LEU A 26 -0.81 0.21 -10.62
CA LEU A 26 0.07 -0.07 -11.74
C LEU A 26 0.69 -1.47 -11.65
N GLN A 27 0.97 -2.03 -12.84
CA GLN A 27 1.85 -3.18 -13.06
C GLN A 27 2.96 -2.75 -14.03
N ILE A 28 3.90 -3.65 -14.32
CA ILE A 28 5.06 -3.37 -15.20
C ILE A 28 4.63 -2.74 -16.54
N ASP A 29 3.56 -3.26 -17.16
CA ASP A 29 3.14 -2.93 -18.51
C ASP A 29 2.05 -1.82 -18.58
N GLY A 30 1.51 -1.38 -17.45
CA GLY A 30 0.46 -0.36 -17.43
C GLY A 30 -0.46 -0.41 -16.21
N HIS A 31 -1.66 0.11 -16.37
CA HIS A 31 -2.67 0.09 -15.32
C HIS A 31 -3.16 -1.34 -15.02
N VAL A 32 -3.36 -1.64 -13.74
CA VAL A 32 -3.80 -2.98 -13.28
C VAL A 32 -5.10 -3.42 -13.97
N GLU A 33 -6.03 -2.50 -14.19
CA GLU A 33 -7.32 -2.80 -14.83
C GLU A 33 -7.18 -3.25 -16.29
N GLU A 34 -6.11 -2.81 -16.97
CA GLU A 34 -5.84 -3.13 -18.37
C GLU A 34 -4.96 -4.38 -18.51
N VAL A 35 -4.01 -4.57 -17.58
CA VAL A 35 -3.04 -5.67 -17.64
C VAL A 35 -3.58 -6.95 -17.02
N CYS A 36 -3.91 -6.90 -15.73
CA CYS A 36 -4.50 -8.03 -15.01
C CYS A 36 -5.13 -7.53 -13.71
N ALA A 37 -6.42 -7.23 -13.77
CA ALA A 37 -7.16 -6.74 -12.62
C ALA A 37 -7.22 -7.76 -11.49
N SER A 38 -6.80 -7.37 -10.30
CA SER A 38 -6.91 -8.20 -9.09
C SER A 38 -8.36 -8.32 -8.58
N GLY A 39 -9.27 -7.51 -9.11
CA GLY A 39 -10.68 -7.44 -8.70
C GLY A 39 -10.86 -6.99 -7.25
N ALA A 40 -11.99 -7.28 -6.67
CA ALA A 40 -12.36 -6.86 -5.32
C ALA A 40 -11.58 -7.64 -4.24
N LEU A 41 -10.35 -7.24 -3.95
CA LEU A 41 -9.49 -7.92 -2.96
C LEU A 41 -10.13 -7.94 -1.57
N LYS A 42 -10.78 -6.85 -1.18
CA LYS A 42 -11.52 -6.75 0.08
C LYS A 42 -12.52 -7.90 0.23
N ASP A 43 -13.37 -8.08 -0.76
CA ASP A 43 -14.42 -9.10 -0.73
C ASP A 43 -13.83 -10.51 -0.80
N LYS A 44 -12.77 -10.71 -1.57
CA LYS A 44 -12.06 -12.00 -1.65
C LYS A 44 -11.52 -12.43 -0.29
N PHE A 45 -10.78 -11.57 0.38
CA PHE A 45 -10.23 -11.88 1.72
C PHE A 45 -11.32 -12.00 2.78
N ALA A 46 -12.37 -11.16 2.72
CA ALA A 46 -13.52 -11.30 3.61
C ALA A 46 -14.20 -12.67 3.44
N ALA A 47 -14.34 -13.18 2.20
CA ALA A 47 -14.88 -14.50 1.91
C ALA A 47 -14.00 -15.64 2.46
N PHE A 48 -12.68 -15.44 2.59
CA PHE A 48 -11.78 -16.36 3.29
C PHE A 48 -11.84 -16.26 4.82
N GLY A 49 -12.64 -15.35 5.37
CA GLY A 49 -12.80 -15.19 6.82
C GLY A 49 -11.88 -14.16 7.47
N TRP A 50 -11.21 -13.32 6.67
CA TRP A 50 -10.37 -12.22 7.17
C TRP A 50 -11.19 -10.99 7.53
N GLU A 51 -10.72 -10.20 8.47
CA GLU A 51 -11.13 -8.81 8.62
C GLU A 51 -10.34 -7.93 7.66
N THR A 52 -11.02 -7.00 6.98
CA THR A 52 -10.41 -6.20 5.91
C THR A 52 -10.56 -4.71 6.18
N TYR A 53 -9.48 -3.97 6.01
CA TYR A 53 -9.35 -2.54 6.27
C TYR A 53 -8.75 -1.85 5.05
N GLU A 54 -9.16 -0.61 4.81
CA GLU A 54 -8.61 0.22 3.75
C GLU A 54 -8.05 1.51 4.34
N VAL A 55 -6.90 1.95 3.83
CA VAL A 55 -6.23 3.15 4.32
C VAL A 55 -5.48 3.84 3.17
N ASN A 56 -5.33 5.18 3.25
CA ASN A 56 -4.37 5.89 2.42
C ASN A 56 -2.94 5.52 2.87
N GLY A 57 -2.21 4.80 2.04
CA GLY A 57 -0.85 4.32 2.33
C GLY A 57 0.21 5.43 2.44
N HIS A 58 -0.14 6.68 2.12
CA HIS A 58 0.73 7.85 2.30
C HIS A 58 0.37 8.68 3.55
N ASP A 59 -0.69 8.35 4.27
CA ASP A 59 -1.08 9.00 5.52
C ASP A 59 -0.49 8.24 6.71
N ILE A 60 0.64 8.74 7.21
CA ILE A 60 1.38 8.09 8.29
C ILE A 60 0.59 8.08 9.60
N ASP A 61 -0.16 9.15 9.90
CA ASP A 61 -0.94 9.23 11.13
C ASP A 61 -2.11 8.21 11.09
N ALA A 62 -2.81 8.12 9.97
CA ALA A 62 -3.85 7.12 9.76
C ALA A 62 -3.30 5.68 9.83
N LEU A 63 -2.10 5.43 9.30
CA LEU A 63 -1.43 4.14 9.41
C LEU A 63 -1.09 3.79 10.86
N ILE A 64 -0.53 4.73 11.62
CA ILE A 64 -0.19 4.53 13.05
C ILE A 64 -1.45 4.22 13.85
N GLU A 65 -2.53 4.98 13.65
CA GLU A 65 -3.81 4.75 14.32
C GLU A 65 -4.37 3.36 13.99
N LEU A 66 -4.46 3.03 12.70
CA LEU A 66 -4.96 1.74 12.25
C LEU A 66 -4.15 0.57 12.83
N PHE A 67 -2.82 0.56 12.66
CA PHE A 67 -2.00 -0.55 13.15
C PHE A 67 -2.01 -0.67 14.68
N SER A 68 -2.14 0.45 15.40
CA SER A 68 -2.30 0.44 16.86
C SER A 68 -3.60 -0.25 17.26
N ALA A 69 -4.71 0.07 16.60
CA ALA A 69 -6.00 -0.58 16.82
C ALA A 69 -5.97 -2.07 16.46
N LEU A 70 -5.36 -2.43 15.32
CA LEU A 70 -5.25 -3.84 14.89
C LEU A 70 -4.43 -4.69 15.85
N LYS A 71 -3.36 -4.12 16.42
CA LYS A 71 -2.53 -4.81 17.43
C LYS A 71 -3.26 -5.00 18.76
N ALA A 72 -4.14 -4.10 19.14
CA ALA A 72 -4.93 -4.17 20.35
C ALA A 72 -6.18 -5.07 20.21
N SER A 73 -6.55 -5.43 18.99
CA SER A 73 -7.72 -6.27 18.72
C SER A 73 -7.47 -7.72 19.15
N GLU A 74 -8.42 -8.27 19.91
CA GLU A 74 -8.39 -9.68 20.41
C GLU A 74 -9.13 -10.65 19.47
N THR A 75 -9.46 -10.24 18.25
CA THR A 75 -10.12 -11.12 17.27
C THR A 75 -9.24 -12.33 16.94
N SER A 76 -9.85 -13.48 16.74
CA SER A 76 -9.17 -14.67 16.21
C SER A 76 -8.98 -14.65 14.68
N LYS A 77 -9.56 -13.65 13.99
CA LYS A 77 -9.46 -13.53 12.54
C LYS A 77 -8.18 -12.83 12.12
N PRO A 78 -7.47 -13.35 11.10
CA PRO A 78 -6.38 -12.60 10.48
C PRO A 78 -6.92 -11.32 9.82
N LYS A 79 -6.06 -10.32 9.68
CA LYS A 79 -6.40 -8.97 9.23
C LYS A 79 -5.70 -8.63 7.94
N LEU A 80 -6.43 -8.06 6.98
CA LEU A 80 -5.88 -7.49 5.75
C LEU A 80 -5.99 -5.98 5.78
N VAL A 81 -4.88 -5.30 5.56
CA VAL A 81 -4.83 -3.87 5.31
C VAL A 81 -4.58 -3.64 3.81
N ILE A 82 -5.50 -2.97 3.16
CA ILE A 82 -5.38 -2.52 1.77
C ILE A 82 -4.88 -1.08 1.82
N ALA A 83 -3.62 -0.86 1.49
CA ALA A 83 -2.99 0.44 1.47
C ALA A 83 -3.04 1.02 0.05
N HIS A 84 -3.84 2.05 -0.14
CA HIS A 84 -3.91 2.77 -1.42
C HIS A 84 -2.74 3.73 -1.51
N THR A 85 -1.88 3.55 -2.52
CA THR A 85 -0.69 4.35 -2.74
C THR A 85 -0.63 4.90 -4.16
N VAL A 86 0.32 5.79 -4.38
CA VAL A 86 0.67 6.29 -5.72
C VAL A 86 2.13 5.93 -5.97
N LYS A 87 2.39 5.16 -7.04
CA LYS A 87 3.75 4.83 -7.45
C LYS A 87 4.53 6.12 -7.73
N GLY A 88 5.75 6.23 -7.17
CA GLY A 88 6.60 7.41 -7.35
C GLY A 88 6.15 8.67 -6.58
N LYS A 89 5.29 8.51 -5.56
CA LYS A 89 4.73 9.60 -4.77
C LYS A 89 5.79 10.61 -4.31
N GLY A 90 5.49 11.89 -4.56
CA GLY A 90 6.35 13.01 -4.16
C GLY A 90 7.31 13.47 -5.26
N VAL A 91 7.43 12.74 -6.38
CA VAL A 91 8.26 13.12 -7.53
C VAL A 91 7.39 13.27 -8.77
N SER A 92 7.21 14.51 -9.24
CA SER A 92 6.20 14.88 -10.24
C SER A 92 6.27 14.06 -11.54
N PHE A 93 7.47 13.75 -12.02
CA PHE A 93 7.67 12.97 -13.25
C PHE A 93 7.64 11.45 -13.04
N MET A 94 7.56 10.98 -11.78
CA MET A 94 7.46 9.55 -11.44
C MET A 94 6.06 9.15 -11.00
N GLU A 95 5.25 10.07 -10.46
CA GLU A 95 3.92 9.76 -9.97
C GLU A 95 3.06 9.12 -11.06
N ASP A 96 2.47 7.97 -10.72
CA ASP A 96 1.56 7.22 -11.58
C ASP A 96 2.15 6.84 -12.95
N GLN A 97 3.48 6.63 -13.02
CA GLN A 97 4.17 6.28 -14.24
C GLN A 97 4.75 4.86 -14.16
N ALA A 98 4.15 3.88 -14.89
CA ALA A 98 4.58 2.50 -14.95
C ALA A 98 6.04 2.34 -15.41
N GLY A 99 6.51 3.21 -16.34
CA GLY A 99 7.88 3.18 -16.88
C GLY A 99 9.00 3.31 -15.85
N TRP A 100 8.70 3.75 -14.62
CA TRP A 100 9.68 3.82 -13.54
C TRP A 100 9.83 2.51 -12.73
N HIS A 101 9.16 1.43 -13.15
CA HIS A 101 9.28 0.15 -12.46
C HIS A 101 10.70 -0.42 -12.50
N GLY A 102 11.40 -0.29 -13.63
CA GLY A 102 12.73 -0.85 -13.82
C GLY A 102 13.77 0.18 -14.28
N LYS A 103 13.52 1.47 -14.12
CA LYS A 103 14.41 2.55 -14.55
C LYS A 103 14.98 3.29 -13.34
N ALA A 104 16.31 3.52 -13.32
CA ALA A 104 16.93 4.45 -12.38
C ALA A 104 16.92 5.88 -12.98
N PRO A 105 16.74 6.92 -12.16
CA PRO A 105 16.88 8.31 -12.61
C PRO A 105 18.34 8.62 -12.99
N ASN A 106 18.53 9.44 -13.99
CA ASN A 106 19.83 10.03 -14.29
C ASN A 106 20.17 11.18 -13.31
N ASP A 107 21.36 11.79 -13.44
CA ASP A 107 21.84 12.81 -12.50
C ASP A 107 20.93 14.06 -12.47
N GLU A 108 20.39 14.49 -13.59
CA GLU A 108 19.48 15.65 -13.65
C GLU A 108 18.10 15.30 -13.08
N GLU A 109 17.54 14.15 -13.44
CA GLU A 109 16.31 13.63 -12.87
C GLU A 109 16.44 13.48 -11.34
N THR A 110 17.58 13.00 -10.86
CA THR A 110 17.88 12.86 -9.42
C THR A 110 17.88 14.20 -8.72
N LYS A 111 18.51 15.23 -9.29
CA LYS A 111 18.52 16.59 -8.71
C LYS A 111 17.11 17.16 -8.59
N ILE A 112 16.29 17.00 -9.62
CA ILE A 112 14.89 17.46 -9.62
C ILE A 112 14.09 16.72 -8.53
N ALA A 113 14.17 15.40 -8.49
CA ALA A 113 13.47 14.59 -7.50
C ALA A 113 13.83 14.99 -6.06
N LEU A 114 15.13 15.15 -5.77
CA LEU A 114 15.59 15.57 -4.44
C LEU A 114 15.12 16.98 -4.07
N ALA A 115 15.06 17.90 -5.02
CA ALA A 115 14.56 19.26 -4.79
C ALA A 115 13.05 19.25 -4.47
N GLU A 116 12.26 18.49 -5.19
CA GLU A 116 10.82 18.34 -4.95
C GLU A 116 10.54 17.74 -3.56
N LEU A 117 11.24 16.67 -3.20
CA LEU A 117 11.11 16.02 -1.88
C LEU A 117 11.56 16.96 -0.74
N ALA A 118 12.65 17.72 -0.91
CA ALA A 118 13.10 18.69 0.09
C ALA A 118 12.06 19.80 0.31
N ALA A 119 11.42 20.30 -0.76
CA ALA A 119 10.37 21.30 -0.67
C ALA A 119 9.14 20.79 0.10
N GLN A 120 8.75 19.53 -0.12
CA GLN A 120 7.66 18.89 0.61
C GLN A 120 7.99 18.71 2.11
N CYS A 121 9.20 18.24 2.43
CA CYS A 121 9.64 18.12 3.82
C CYS A 121 9.66 19.48 4.55
N ALA A 122 10.04 20.56 3.89
CA ALA A 122 10.02 21.90 4.48
C ALA A 122 8.60 22.37 4.80
N SER A 123 7.61 22.04 3.95
CA SER A 123 6.21 22.39 4.17
C SER A 123 5.60 21.65 5.37
N VAL A 124 5.93 20.37 5.57
CA VAL A 124 5.47 19.58 6.71
C VAL A 124 6.08 20.07 8.03
N ASN A 125 7.36 20.45 8.04
CA ASN A 125 8.05 20.94 9.23
C ASN A 125 7.72 22.40 9.58
N GLY A 126 7.14 23.16 8.65
CA GLY A 126 6.71 24.56 8.85
C GLY A 126 5.34 24.71 9.53
N VAL A 127 4.59 23.63 9.70
CA VAL A 127 3.31 23.61 10.41
C VAL A 127 3.56 23.18 11.86
N LYS A 128 4.03 24.15 12.66
CA LYS A 128 4.01 24.08 14.14
C LYS A 128 3.34 25.30 14.70
#